data_05a80e79313158ba32312de126ae5f33
#
_entry.id   05a80e79313158ba32312de126ae5f33
#
_cell.length_a   1.000
_cell.length_b   1.000
_cell.length_c   1.000
_cell.angle_alpha   90.00
_cell.angle_beta   90.00
_cell.angle_gamma   90.00
#
_symmetry.space_group_name_H-M   'P 1'
#
loop_
_entity.id
_entity.type
_entity.pdbx_description
1 polymer ?
#
loop_
_entity_poly.entity_id
_entity_poly.type
_entity_poly.pdbx_seq_one_letter_code
_entity_poly.pdbx_strand_id
1 'polypeptide(L)'
;MDKKYHSLGLMSGTSLDGIDASIIESDGDSIINIRKNAYFSYPKKFKLDLKELIEKTSSREEIQKNLKKYNDIERKLTLFHAEISESIIKKYDYNIDLIGFHGQTIIHKPSDKYSIQMG
;
A
#
# COMPACT_ATOMS: atom_id res chain seq x y z
N MET A 1 -23.40 23.18 -0.19
CA MET A 1 -23.54 21.79 -0.67
C MET A 1 -22.18 21.14 -0.67
N ASP A 2 -22.06 20.04 0.02
CA ASP A 2 -20.75 19.42 0.22
C ASP A 2 -20.30 18.68 -1.04
N LYS A 3 -19.07 18.95 -1.45
CA LYS A 3 -18.50 18.27 -2.58
C LYS A 3 -18.11 16.83 -2.18
N LYS A 4 -18.43 15.87 -3.03
CA LYS A 4 -18.01 14.49 -2.86
C LYS A 4 -16.84 14.18 -3.76
N TYR A 5 -15.90 13.43 -3.21
CA TYR A 5 -14.68 13.01 -3.90
C TYR A 5 -14.69 11.49 -4.07
N HIS A 6 -14.15 11.02 -5.17
CA HIS A 6 -13.84 9.62 -5.35
C HIS A 6 -12.38 9.39 -5.01
N SER A 7 -12.13 8.55 -4.02
CA SER A 7 -10.78 8.25 -3.54
C SER A 7 -10.46 6.78 -3.76
N LEU A 8 -9.27 6.51 -4.27
CA LEU A 8 -8.74 5.16 -4.39
C LEU A 8 -7.77 4.93 -3.23
N GLY A 9 -8.12 4.02 -2.34
CA GLY A 9 -7.26 3.62 -1.24
C GLY A 9 -6.56 2.31 -1.55
N LEU A 10 -5.27 2.24 -1.27
CA LEU A 10 -4.44 1.06 -1.50
C LEU A 10 -3.74 0.67 -0.21
N MET A 11 -3.82 -0.61 0.14
CA MET A 11 -3.20 -1.13 1.35
C MET A 11 -2.51 -2.47 1.11
N SER A 12 -1.23 -2.55 1.51
CA SER A 12 -0.49 -3.79 1.58
C SER A 12 -0.46 -4.22 3.05
N GLY A 13 -1.25 -5.25 3.38
CA GLY A 13 -1.48 -5.66 4.76
C GLY A 13 -0.37 -6.53 5.34
N THR A 14 -0.55 -6.91 6.61
CA THR A 14 0.42 -7.72 7.36
C THR A 14 0.53 -9.15 6.85
N SER A 15 -0.45 -9.63 6.10
CA SER A 15 -0.38 -10.95 5.46
C SER A 15 0.68 -11.03 4.37
N LEU A 16 1.13 -9.89 3.82
CA LEU A 16 2.14 -9.79 2.77
C LEU A 16 1.76 -10.48 1.46
N ASP A 17 0.47 -10.76 1.28
CA ASP A 17 -0.01 -11.54 0.14
C ASP A 17 -0.34 -10.70 -1.09
N GLY A 18 -0.71 -9.44 -0.89
CA GLY A 18 -1.11 -8.59 -2.00
C GLY A 18 -1.63 -7.24 -1.54
N ILE A 19 -2.32 -6.58 -2.44
CA ILE A 19 -2.82 -5.22 -2.25
C ILE A 19 -4.34 -5.24 -2.24
N ASP A 20 -4.92 -4.68 -1.18
CA ASP A 20 -6.34 -4.36 -1.12
C ASP A 20 -6.56 -2.96 -1.69
N ALA A 21 -7.51 -2.84 -2.60
CA ALA A 21 -7.84 -1.57 -3.23
C ALA A 21 -9.34 -1.30 -3.06
N SER A 22 -9.67 -0.07 -2.70
CA SER A 22 -11.07 0.34 -2.54
C SER A 22 -11.30 1.71 -3.16
N ILE A 23 -12.42 1.85 -3.89
CA ILE A 23 -12.90 3.14 -4.34
C ILE A 23 -14.04 3.55 -3.42
N ILE A 24 -13.90 4.70 -2.80
CA ILE A 24 -14.94 5.28 -1.95
C ILE A 24 -15.37 6.64 -2.48
N GLU A 25 -16.62 6.97 -2.22
CA GLU A 25 -17.16 8.30 -2.43
C GLU A 25 -17.39 8.92 -1.07
N SER A 26 -16.83 10.08 -0.83
CA SER A 26 -16.90 10.73 0.48
C SER A 26 -16.82 12.25 0.36
N ASP A 27 -17.45 12.94 1.30
CA ASP A 27 -17.31 14.39 1.48
C ASP A 27 -16.15 14.73 2.46
N GLY A 28 -15.49 13.69 3.00
CA GLY A 28 -14.41 13.86 3.98
C GLY A 28 -14.89 14.09 5.40
N ASP A 29 -16.19 14.04 5.64
CA ASP A 29 -16.77 14.34 6.95
C ASP A 29 -17.75 13.25 7.40
N SER A 30 -18.95 13.23 6.86
CA SER A 30 -20.03 12.36 7.34
C SER A 30 -20.47 11.29 6.36
N ILE A 31 -20.17 11.43 5.08
CA ILE A 31 -20.61 10.52 4.02
C ILE A 31 -19.46 9.66 3.55
N ILE A 32 -19.65 8.34 3.61
CA ILE A 32 -18.72 7.36 3.06
C ILE A 32 -19.52 6.27 2.37
N ASN A 33 -19.34 6.14 1.07
CA ASN A 33 -19.95 5.08 0.26
C ASN A 33 -18.85 4.26 -0.41
N ILE A 34 -18.82 2.96 -0.13
CA ILE A 34 -17.88 2.07 -0.80
C ILE A 34 -18.44 1.72 -2.16
N ARG A 35 -17.72 2.07 -3.23
CA ARG A 35 -18.13 1.84 -4.61
C ARG A 35 -17.56 0.56 -5.19
N LYS A 36 -16.28 0.27 -4.94
CA LYS A 36 -15.62 -0.94 -5.42
C LYS A 36 -14.55 -1.39 -4.42
N ASN A 37 -14.42 -2.70 -4.29
CA ASN A 37 -13.32 -3.34 -3.58
C ASN A 37 -12.67 -4.35 -4.51
N ALA A 38 -11.35 -4.42 -4.50
CA ALA A 38 -10.62 -5.40 -5.28
C ALA A 38 -9.35 -5.82 -4.52
N TYR A 39 -8.89 -7.03 -4.83
CA TYR A 39 -7.68 -7.59 -4.25
C TYR A 39 -6.76 -8.06 -5.36
N PHE A 40 -5.47 -7.76 -5.23
CA PHE A 40 -4.45 -8.11 -6.21
C PHE A 40 -3.31 -8.82 -5.51
N SER A 41 -3.12 -10.10 -5.83
CA SER A 41 -2.02 -10.89 -5.26
C SER A 41 -0.67 -10.43 -5.79
N TYR A 42 0.33 -10.40 -4.92
CA TYR A 42 1.71 -10.21 -5.37
C TYR A 42 2.21 -11.44 -6.13
N PRO A 43 3.13 -11.27 -7.10
CA PRO A 43 3.85 -12.42 -7.66
C PRO A 43 4.53 -13.21 -6.55
N LYS A 44 4.54 -14.53 -6.69
CA LYS A 44 5.06 -15.44 -5.66
C LYS A 44 6.48 -15.08 -5.22
N LYS A 45 7.35 -14.78 -6.17
CA LYS A 45 8.74 -14.42 -5.86
C LYS A 45 8.82 -13.14 -5.04
N PHE A 46 8.05 -12.13 -5.42
CA PHE A 46 8.00 -10.85 -4.68
C PHE A 46 7.50 -11.05 -3.25
N LYS A 47 6.45 -11.86 -3.10
CA LYS A 47 5.89 -12.19 -1.79
C LYS A 47 6.95 -12.81 -0.87
N LEU A 48 7.73 -13.75 -1.40
CA LEU A 48 8.81 -14.40 -0.64
C LEU A 48 9.93 -13.41 -0.29
N ASP A 49 10.33 -12.58 -1.23
CA ASP A 49 11.37 -11.58 -1.02
C ASP A 49 10.96 -10.55 0.04
N LEU A 50 9.72 -10.09 -0.02
CA LEU A 50 9.17 -9.13 0.95
C LEU A 50 9.11 -9.74 2.34
N LYS A 51 8.62 -10.96 2.44
CA LYS A 51 8.54 -11.69 3.71
C LYS A 51 9.92 -11.88 4.34
N GLU A 52 10.88 -12.32 3.54
CA GLU A 52 12.26 -12.49 4.00
C GLU A 52 12.86 -11.18 4.50
N LEU A 53 12.66 -10.10 3.76
CA LEU A 53 13.15 -8.78 4.16
C LEU A 53 12.60 -8.38 5.52
N ILE A 54 11.29 -8.54 5.72
CA ILE A 54 10.63 -8.16 6.97
C ILE A 54 11.12 -9.03 8.13
N GLU A 55 11.26 -10.33 7.93
CA GLU A 55 11.76 -11.26 8.95
C GLU A 55 13.19 -10.94 9.41
N LYS A 56 14.00 -10.42 8.49
CA LYS A 56 15.40 -10.08 8.76
C LYS A 56 15.64 -8.64 9.19
N THR A 57 14.58 -7.82 9.21
CA THR A 57 14.72 -6.39 9.48
C THR A 57 13.98 -6.03 10.76
N SER A 58 14.71 -5.90 11.87
CA SER A 58 14.15 -5.57 13.17
C SER A 58 14.57 -4.18 13.66
N SER A 59 15.42 -3.47 12.93
CA SER A 59 15.92 -2.16 13.31
C SER A 59 16.27 -1.30 12.10
N ARG A 60 16.40 0.01 12.34
CA ARG A 60 16.84 0.95 11.30
C ARG A 60 18.25 0.64 10.81
N GLU A 61 19.12 0.18 11.71
CA GLU A 61 20.49 -0.19 11.39
C GLU A 61 20.53 -1.34 10.37
N GLU A 62 19.62 -2.29 10.52
CA GLU A 62 19.52 -3.41 9.58
C GLU A 62 19.06 -2.98 8.20
N ILE A 63 18.19 -1.97 8.13
CA ILE A 63 17.78 -1.37 6.85
C ILE A 63 19.02 -0.77 6.16
N GLN A 64 19.82 -0.02 6.90
CA GLN A 64 21.03 0.61 6.37
C GLN A 64 22.07 -0.41 5.88
N LYS A 65 22.22 -1.52 6.59
CA LYS A 65 23.12 -2.60 6.18
C LYS A 65 22.71 -3.30 4.89
N ASN A 66 21.41 -3.33 4.60
CA ASN A 66 20.83 -3.99 3.42
C ASN A 66 20.09 -3.00 2.53
N LEU A 67 20.57 -1.77 2.45
CA LEU A 67 19.87 -0.67 1.82
C LEU A 67 19.54 -0.93 0.34
N LYS A 68 20.47 -1.53 -0.40
CA LYS A 68 20.24 -1.84 -1.81
C LYS A 68 19.05 -2.78 -1.98
N LYS A 69 19.01 -3.87 -1.22
CA LYS A 69 17.92 -4.84 -1.29
C LYS A 69 16.60 -4.20 -0.84
N TYR A 70 16.64 -3.41 0.21
CA TYR A 70 15.47 -2.68 0.69
C TYR A 70 14.92 -1.75 -0.39
N ASN A 71 15.78 -0.96 -1.02
CA ASN A 71 15.37 -0.03 -2.07
C ASN A 71 14.82 -0.75 -3.30
N ASP A 72 15.41 -1.89 -3.69
CA ASP A 72 14.91 -2.67 -4.82
C ASP A 72 13.51 -3.21 -4.56
N ILE A 73 13.25 -3.71 -3.36
CA ILE A 73 11.94 -4.21 -2.96
C ILE A 73 10.93 -3.06 -2.86
N GLU A 74 11.33 -1.94 -2.28
CA GLU A 74 10.49 -0.74 -2.20
C GLU A 74 10.06 -0.25 -3.57
N ARG A 75 10.99 -0.21 -4.51
CA ARG A 75 10.68 0.19 -5.89
C ARG A 75 9.66 -0.75 -6.52
N LYS A 76 9.84 -2.06 -6.37
CA LYS A 76 8.90 -3.04 -6.91
C LYS A 76 7.52 -2.90 -6.27
N LEU A 77 7.47 -2.74 -4.95
CA LEU A 77 6.21 -2.53 -4.23
C LEU A 77 5.47 -1.32 -4.78
N THR A 78 6.17 -0.21 -4.92
CA THR A 78 5.60 1.04 -5.41
C THR A 78 5.11 0.90 -6.86
N LEU A 79 5.87 0.23 -7.71
CA LEU A 79 5.48 -0.01 -9.10
C LEU A 79 4.23 -0.91 -9.19
N PHE A 80 4.10 -1.93 -8.35
CA PHE A 80 2.88 -2.74 -8.30
C PHE A 80 1.67 -1.90 -7.93
N HIS A 81 1.82 -1.01 -6.94
CA HIS A 81 0.72 -0.11 -6.56
C HIS A 81 0.35 0.83 -7.71
N ALA A 82 1.32 1.35 -8.42
CA ALA A 82 1.08 2.21 -9.58
C ALA A 82 0.36 1.48 -10.71
N GLU A 83 0.78 0.27 -11.03
CA GLU A 83 0.16 -0.55 -12.06
C GLU A 83 -1.30 -0.89 -11.71
N ILE A 84 -1.55 -1.25 -10.46
CA ILE A 84 -2.89 -1.56 -9.97
C ILE A 84 -3.78 -0.32 -10.02
N SER A 85 -3.26 0.83 -9.59
CA SER A 85 -3.99 2.09 -9.64
C SER A 85 -4.40 2.44 -11.08
N GLU A 86 -3.47 2.33 -12.02
CA GLU A 86 -3.73 2.59 -13.43
C GLU A 86 -4.79 1.63 -13.98
N SER A 87 -4.68 0.35 -13.66
CA SER A 87 -5.63 -0.67 -14.07
C SER A 87 -7.04 -0.37 -13.57
N ILE A 88 -7.18 0.02 -12.30
CA ILE A 88 -8.47 0.35 -11.69
C ILE A 88 -9.06 1.61 -12.31
N ILE A 89 -8.26 2.65 -12.49
CA ILE A 89 -8.72 3.92 -13.09
C ILE A 89 -9.24 3.71 -14.51
N LYS A 90 -8.60 2.82 -15.27
CA LYS A 90 -9.04 2.50 -16.63
C LYS A 90 -10.28 1.61 -16.66
N LYS A 91 -10.41 0.69 -15.69
CA LYS A 91 -11.47 -0.30 -15.68
C LYS A 91 -12.81 0.26 -15.19
N TYR A 92 -12.78 1.11 -14.17
CA TYR A 92 -13.99 1.64 -13.55
C TYR A 92 -14.26 3.06 -13.98
N ASP A 93 -15.53 3.39 -14.20
CA ASP A 93 -15.97 4.68 -14.72
C ASP A 93 -16.18 5.71 -13.59
N TYR A 94 -15.15 5.86 -12.77
CA TYR A 94 -15.11 6.88 -11.73
C TYR A 94 -13.93 7.81 -11.96
N ASN A 95 -14.20 9.11 -11.90
CA ASN A 95 -13.11 10.10 -11.88
C ASN A 95 -12.45 10.06 -10.50
N ILE A 96 -11.27 9.51 -10.41
CA ILE A 96 -10.54 9.43 -9.14
C ILE A 96 -9.87 10.77 -8.84
N ASP A 97 -10.27 11.38 -7.73
CA ASP A 97 -9.75 12.68 -7.28
C ASP A 97 -8.50 12.53 -6.41
N LEU A 98 -8.44 11.45 -5.62
CA LEU A 98 -7.39 11.24 -4.63
C LEU A 98 -6.95 9.78 -4.64
N ILE A 99 -5.66 9.56 -4.42
CA ILE A 99 -5.11 8.23 -4.21
C ILE A 99 -4.44 8.19 -2.85
N GLY A 100 -4.89 7.28 -1.98
CA GLY A 100 -4.27 7.02 -0.69
C GLY A 100 -3.35 5.81 -0.80
N PHE A 101 -2.07 6.01 -0.52
CA PHE A 101 -1.06 4.97 -0.60
C PHE A 101 -0.45 4.77 0.79
N HIS A 102 -0.78 3.66 1.44
CA HIS A 102 -0.30 3.34 2.78
C HIS A 102 1.12 2.73 2.77
N GLY A 103 1.43 1.97 1.72
CA GLY A 103 2.69 1.22 1.68
C GLY A 103 2.62 -0.06 2.52
N GLN A 104 3.79 -0.57 2.88
CA GLN A 104 3.93 -1.79 3.65
C GLN A 104 4.65 -1.52 4.97
N THR A 105 4.06 -1.93 6.08
CA THR A 105 4.71 -1.84 7.38
C THR A 105 5.87 -2.84 7.43
N ILE A 106 7.06 -2.34 7.70
CA ILE A 106 8.29 -3.13 7.82
C ILE A 106 8.62 -3.35 9.29
N ILE A 107 8.56 -2.28 10.09
CA ILE A 107 8.83 -2.34 11.52
C ILE A 107 7.69 -1.62 12.24
N HIS A 108 7.15 -2.25 13.28
CA HIS A 108 6.16 -1.64 14.14
C HIS A 108 6.56 -1.90 15.59
N LYS A 109 7.07 -0.86 16.27
CA LYS A 109 7.52 -0.93 17.66
C LYS A 109 6.85 0.17 18.50
N PRO A 110 5.58 -0.04 18.90
CA PRO A 110 4.86 0.98 19.67
C PRO A 110 5.49 1.30 21.02
N SER A 111 6.14 0.32 21.65
CA SER A 111 6.87 0.54 22.92
C SER A 111 8.05 1.50 22.75
N ASP A 112 8.69 1.50 21.58
CA ASP A 112 9.78 2.41 21.22
C ASP A 112 9.28 3.65 20.49
N LYS A 113 7.97 3.77 20.34
CA LYS A 113 7.27 4.91 19.72
C LYS A 113 7.68 5.16 18.27
N TYR A 114 7.93 4.11 17.49
CA TYR A 114 8.16 4.27 16.07
C TYR A 114 7.63 3.12 15.22
N SER A 115 7.43 3.45 13.96
CA SER A 115 7.00 2.52 12.92
C SER A 115 7.68 2.93 11.63
N ILE A 116 8.03 1.97 10.78
CA ILE A 116 8.64 2.26 9.48
C ILE A 116 7.77 1.63 8.39
N GLN A 117 7.37 2.47 7.44
CA GLN A 117 6.61 2.08 6.27
C GLN A 117 7.51 2.17 5.04
N MET A 118 7.33 1.21 4.15
CA MET A 118 7.99 1.15 2.85
C MET A 118 7.01 1.63 1.78
N GLY A 119 7.48 2.43 0.84
CA GLY A 119 6.68 2.88 -0.28
C GLY A 119 6.72 4.37 -0.53
#